data_262b1ec9c84b3e750ba099bd7f8239de
#
_entry.id   262b1ec9c84b3e750ba099bd7f8239de
#
_cell.length_a   1.000
_cell.length_b   1.000
_cell.length_c   1.000
_cell.angle_alpha   90.00
_cell.angle_beta   90.00
_cell.angle_gamma   90.00
#
_symmetry.space_group_name_H-M   'P 1'
#
loop_
_entity.id
_entity.type
_entity.pdbx_description
1 polymer ?
#
loop_
_entity_poly.entity_id
_entity_poly.type
_entity_poly.pdbx_seq_one_letter_code
_entity_poly.pdbx_strand_id
1 'polypeptide(L)'
;MKTLQSLGIGSVFFAAAACGGMEQREPLTTVPMVDLSRYSGTWYEIARLPMWFQRHCVDSKAIYTSRSDGTVGVHNECNTDTGGLDQVDGVATVVDHKTNARLTVVFDNFFARLFGSSRQGNYWILDLDPDYRVAVVGTPDRRYLWILSRTPRLDEPTYELLVKKALGLGFPVVDLIRARRTSPP
;
A
#
# COMPACT_ATOMS: atom_id res chain seq x y z
N MET A 1 15.55 -0.89 84.17
CA MET A 1 15.27 -1.84 83.10
C MET A 1 14.36 -1.11 82.07
N LYS A 2 14.88 -0.67 80.96
CA LYS A 2 14.12 0.02 79.87
C LYS A 2 14.24 -0.84 78.63
N THR A 3 13.14 -1.39 78.22
CA THR A 3 12.99 -2.18 76.96
C THR A 3 12.91 -1.27 75.78
N LEU A 4 13.84 -1.39 74.82
CA LEU A 4 13.75 -0.75 73.48
C LEU A 4 12.82 -1.56 72.56
N GLN A 5 11.82 -0.91 72.02
CA GLN A 5 11.01 -1.42 70.94
C GLN A 5 11.62 -1.01 69.64
N SER A 6 11.93 -2.00 68.78
CA SER A 6 12.42 -1.83 67.41
C SER A 6 11.23 -1.61 66.48
N LEU A 7 11.18 -0.44 65.78
CA LEU A 7 10.25 -0.19 64.66
C LEU A 7 10.85 -0.77 63.38
N GLY A 8 10.18 -1.80 62.85
CA GLY A 8 10.48 -2.31 61.52
C GLY A 8 9.84 -1.42 60.44
N ILE A 9 10.69 -0.81 59.57
CA ILE A 9 10.27 -0.06 58.38
C ILE A 9 10.02 -1.08 57.27
N GLY A 10 8.75 -1.36 56.99
CA GLY A 10 8.35 -2.17 55.84
C GLY A 10 8.46 -1.36 54.52
N SER A 11 9.42 -1.70 53.67
CA SER A 11 9.51 -1.14 52.30
C SER A 11 8.44 -1.78 51.41
N VAL A 12 7.44 -1.01 51.03
CA VAL A 12 6.43 -1.42 50.03
C VAL A 12 7.03 -1.18 48.64
N PHE A 13 7.42 -2.25 47.96
CA PHE A 13 7.78 -2.20 46.55
C PHE A 13 6.50 -2.07 45.70
N PHE A 14 6.23 -0.89 45.14
CA PHE A 14 5.26 -0.73 44.07
C PHE A 14 5.84 -1.29 42.76
N ALA A 15 5.41 -2.49 42.39
CA ALA A 15 5.65 -3.00 41.04
C ALA A 15 4.76 -2.21 40.06
N ALA A 16 5.34 -1.28 39.35
CA ALA A 16 4.68 -0.65 38.19
C ALA A 16 4.54 -1.69 37.08
N ALA A 17 3.34 -2.26 36.92
CA ALA A 17 2.99 -3.06 35.79
C ALA A 17 2.98 -2.12 34.53
N ALA A 18 4.02 -2.17 33.71
CA ALA A 18 4.03 -1.57 32.41
C ALA A 18 3.03 -2.34 31.53
N CYS A 19 1.76 -1.90 31.51
CA CYS A 19 0.82 -2.31 30.49
C CYS A 19 1.36 -1.75 29.15
N GLY A 20 2.06 -2.58 28.40
CA GLY A 20 2.35 -2.32 26.99
C GLY A 20 1.03 -2.27 26.24
N GLY A 21 0.44 -1.06 26.12
CA GLY A 21 -0.71 -0.85 25.28
C GLY A 21 -0.34 -1.26 23.85
N MET A 22 -1.02 -2.26 23.30
CA MET A 22 -1.01 -2.48 21.86
C MET A 22 -1.58 -1.21 21.24
N GLU A 23 -0.70 -0.42 20.62
CA GLU A 23 -1.07 0.76 19.87
C GLU A 23 -2.04 0.33 18.77
N GLN A 24 -3.33 0.54 19.01
CA GLN A 24 -4.36 0.25 18.02
C GLN A 24 -4.15 1.22 16.87
N ARG A 25 -3.57 0.70 15.77
CA ARG A 25 -3.43 1.50 14.55
C ARG A 25 -4.80 1.93 14.08
N GLU A 26 -4.95 3.21 13.78
CA GLU A 26 -6.17 3.77 13.19
C GLU A 26 -6.59 2.96 11.95
N PRO A 27 -7.90 2.74 11.75
CA PRO A 27 -8.40 2.08 10.56
C PRO A 27 -7.91 2.77 9.30
N LEU A 28 -7.45 2.00 8.32
CA LEU A 28 -6.99 2.56 7.05
C LEU A 28 -8.21 3.12 6.29
N THR A 29 -8.10 4.37 5.83
CA THR A 29 -9.13 5.05 5.06
C THR A 29 -8.71 5.19 3.60
N THR A 30 -9.71 5.21 2.70
CA THR A 30 -9.52 5.47 1.27
C THR A 30 -9.92 6.89 0.92
N VAL A 31 -9.58 7.33 -0.30
CA VAL A 31 -10.14 8.57 -0.85
C VAL A 31 -11.69 8.52 -0.89
N PRO A 32 -12.35 9.67 -0.80
CA PRO A 32 -13.83 9.71 -0.69
C PRO A 32 -14.56 9.27 -1.95
N MET A 33 -13.96 9.41 -3.13
CA MET A 33 -14.57 9.04 -4.42
C MET A 33 -13.50 8.86 -5.49
N VAL A 34 -13.70 7.86 -6.36
CA VAL A 34 -12.90 7.62 -7.56
C VAL A 34 -13.79 7.53 -8.79
N ASP A 35 -13.51 8.37 -9.78
CA ASP A 35 -14.03 8.22 -11.14
C ASP A 35 -13.14 7.20 -11.86
N LEU A 36 -13.65 5.99 -12.07
CA LEU A 36 -12.90 4.90 -12.69
C LEU A 36 -12.56 5.19 -14.16
N SER A 37 -13.34 6.01 -14.86
CA SER A 37 -13.03 6.40 -16.22
C SER A 37 -11.80 7.29 -16.29
N ARG A 38 -11.67 8.25 -15.36
CA ARG A 38 -10.46 9.07 -15.20
C ARG A 38 -9.28 8.28 -14.66
N TYR A 39 -9.55 7.25 -13.82
CA TYR A 39 -8.50 6.39 -13.26
C TYR A 39 -7.95 5.41 -14.30
N SER A 40 -8.70 5.11 -15.37
CA SER A 40 -8.28 4.25 -16.47
C SER A 40 -7.06 4.80 -17.22
N GLY A 41 -6.40 3.93 -18.00
CA GLY A 41 -5.17 4.23 -18.74
C GLY A 41 -3.91 3.80 -17.99
N THR A 42 -2.77 4.33 -18.41
CA THR A 42 -1.45 3.90 -17.93
C THR A 42 -1.07 4.59 -16.62
N TRP A 43 -0.55 3.79 -15.69
CA TRP A 43 0.08 4.21 -14.45
C TRP A 43 1.46 3.57 -14.33
N TYR A 44 2.45 4.39 -14.10
CA TYR A 44 3.83 3.95 -13.84
C TYR A 44 4.05 3.78 -12.34
N GLU A 45 4.61 2.65 -11.93
CA GLU A 45 5.10 2.46 -10.58
C GLU A 45 6.34 3.35 -10.36
N ILE A 46 6.28 4.20 -9.35
CA ILE A 46 7.40 5.06 -8.94
C ILE A 46 8.15 4.41 -7.78
N ALA A 47 7.42 3.81 -6.85
CA ALA A 47 7.97 3.03 -5.75
C ALA A 47 6.94 2.02 -5.26
N ARG A 48 7.42 0.98 -4.59
CA ARG A 48 6.59 -0.03 -3.92
C ARG A 48 7.25 -0.55 -2.66
N LEU A 49 6.47 -1.15 -1.78
CA LEU A 49 7.03 -2.02 -0.75
C LEU A 49 7.53 -3.34 -1.36
N PRO A 50 8.46 -4.05 -0.70
CA PRO A 50 8.96 -5.34 -1.18
C PRO A 50 7.83 -6.35 -1.34
N MET A 51 7.82 -7.04 -2.49
CA MET A 51 6.85 -8.08 -2.83
C MET A 51 7.57 -9.25 -3.48
N TRP A 52 7.34 -10.46 -2.96
CA TRP A 52 8.04 -11.63 -3.46
C TRP A 52 7.73 -11.93 -4.95
N PHE A 53 6.52 -11.58 -5.42
CA PHE A 53 6.08 -11.79 -6.80
C PHE A 53 6.57 -10.71 -7.77
N GLN A 54 7.06 -9.55 -7.28
CA GLN A 54 7.70 -8.49 -8.08
C GLN A 54 9.21 -8.36 -7.78
N ARG A 55 9.83 -9.37 -7.13
CA ARG A 55 11.22 -9.27 -6.69
C ARG A 55 12.22 -9.06 -7.83
N HIS A 56 11.91 -9.52 -9.02
CA HIS A 56 12.74 -9.38 -10.22
C HIS A 56 12.39 -8.13 -11.06
N CYS A 57 11.30 -7.43 -10.74
CA CYS A 57 10.91 -6.22 -11.44
C CYS A 57 11.79 -5.03 -11.03
N VAL A 58 12.42 -4.38 -12.01
CA VAL A 58 13.20 -3.15 -11.80
C VAL A 58 12.38 -1.89 -12.03
N ASP A 59 11.39 -1.96 -12.91
CA ASP A 59 10.33 -0.98 -13.09
C ASP A 59 9.04 -1.70 -13.49
N SER A 60 7.91 -1.03 -13.32
CA SER A 60 6.61 -1.61 -13.67
C SER A 60 5.67 -0.51 -14.14
N LYS A 61 4.65 -0.92 -14.90
CA LYS A 61 3.48 -0.11 -15.21
C LYS A 61 2.22 -0.97 -15.19
N ALA A 62 1.10 -0.34 -14.87
CA ALA A 62 -0.23 -0.93 -14.94
C ALA A 62 -1.07 -0.17 -15.96
N ILE A 63 -1.85 -0.88 -16.75
CA ILE A 63 -2.82 -0.32 -17.69
C ILE A 63 -4.21 -0.76 -17.26
N TYR A 64 -5.04 0.20 -16.88
CA TYR A 64 -6.43 -0.05 -16.46
C TYR A 64 -7.38 0.30 -17.59
N THR A 65 -8.33 -0.59 -17.86
CA THR A 65 -9.34 -0.42 -18.92
C THR A 65 -10.73 -0.65 -18.37
N SER A 66 -11.58 0.38 -18.37
CA SER A 66 -12.98 0.23 -17.99
C SER A 66 -13.69 -0.70 -18.95
N ARG A 67 -14.52 -1.63 -18.41
CA ARG A 67 -15.31 -2.59 -19.18
C ARG A 67 -16.79 -2.28 -19.08
N SER A 68 -17.56 -2.72 -20.06
CA SER A 68 -19.01 -2.51 -20.11
C SER A 68 -19.80 -3.25 -19.02
N ASP A 69 -19.20 -4.28 -18.41
CA ASP A 69 -19.77 -5.04 -17.29
C ASP A 69 -19.53 -4.38 -15.92
N GLY A 70 -18.92 -3.19 -15.88
CA GLY A 70 -18.60 -2.46 -14.65
C GLY A 70 -17.30 -2.89 -13.98
N THR A 71 -16.57 -3.86 -14.54
CA THR A 71 -15.24 -4.25 -14.08
C THR A 71 -14.14 -3.40 -14.73
N VAL A 72 -12.92 -3.52 -14.22
CA VAL A 72 -11.73 -2.87 -14.80
C VAL A 72 -10.74 -3.95 -15.21
N GLY A 73 -10.39 -3.99 -16.50
CA GLY A 73 -9.27 -4.80 -16.97
C GLY A 73 -7.97 -4.25 -16.42
N VAL A 74 -7.09 -5.14 -16.00
CA VAL A 74 -5.77 -4.82 -15.44
C VAL A 74 -4.73 -5.53 -16.29
N HIS A 75 -3.81 -4.79 -16.90
CA HIS A 75 -2.65 -5.33 -17.58
C HIS A 75 -1.40 -4.73 -16.92
N ASN A 76 -0.59 -5.59 -16.29
CA ASN A 76 0.65 -5.19 -15.65
C ASN A 76 1.84 -5.69 -16.47
N GLU A 77 2.83 -4.81 -16.65
CA GLU A 77 4.10 -5.12 -17.27
C GLU A 77 5.24 -4.73 -16.33
N CYS A 78 6.31 -5.51 -16.33
CA CYS A 78 7.54 -5.10 -15.67
C CYS A 78 8.79 -5.52 -16.46
N ASN A 79 9.79 -4.63 -16.52
CA ASN A 79 11.12 -5.01 -16.95
C ASN A 79 11.82 -5.73 -15.80
N THR A 80 12.47 -6.85 -16.12
CA THR A 80 13.19 -7.65 -15.10
C THR A 80 14.66 -7.25 -15.00
N ASP A 81 15.27 -7.58 -13.88
CA ASP A 81 16.70 -7.39 -13.61
C ASP A 81 17.62 -8.19 -14.56
N THR A 82 17.06 -9.20 -15.25
CA THR A 82 17.75 -9.99 -16.29
C THR A 82 17.54 -9.45 -17.71
N GLY A 83 16.81 -8.33 -17.86
CA GLY A 83 16.52 -7.69 -19.15
C GLY A 83 15.32 -8.27 -19.90
N GLY A 84 14.52 -9.13 -19.26
CA GLY A 84 13.26 -9.64 -19.78
C GLY A 84 12.08 -8.70 -19.53
N LEU A 85 10.94 -9.04 -20.13
CA LEU A 85 9.65 -8.40 -19.89
C LEU A 85 8.68 -9.44 -19.33
N ASP A 86 8.19 -9.22 -18.11
CA ASP A 86 7.11 -9.99 -17.51
C ASP A 86 5.78 -9.26 -17.66
N GLN A 87 4.72 -10.00 -17.95
CA GLN A 87 3.38 -9.45 -18.14
C GLN A 87 2.35 -10.34 -17.45
N VAL A 88 1.28 -9.71 -16.95
CA VAL A 88 0.15 -10.43 -16.36
C VAL A 88 -1.13 -9.65 -16.56
N ASP A 89 -2.18 -10.37 -16.96
CA ASP A 89 -3.54 -9.85 -17.08
C ASP A 89 -4.40 -10.21 -15.88
N GLY A 90 -5.39 -9.38 -15.60
CA GLY A 90 -6.32 -9.59 -14.51
C GLY A 90 -7.57 -8.72 -14.63
N VAL A 91 -8.42 -8.86 -13.62
CA VAL A 91 -9.66 -8.10 -13.51
C VAL A 91 -9.75 -7.49 -12.12
N ALA A 92 -10.09 -6.21 -12.06
CA ALA A 92 -10.47 -5.53 -10.83
C ALA A 92 -11.99 -5.36 -10.76
N THR A 93 -12.56 -5.78 -9.63
CA THR A 93 -13.99 -5.63 -9.31
C THR A 93 -14.15 -4.66 -8.16
N VAL A 94 -15.05 -3.69 -8.29
CA VAL A 94 -15.36 -2.74 -7.23
C VAL A 94 -16.03 -3.45 -6.06
N VAL A 95 -15.52 -3.22 -4.85
CA VAL A 95 -16.08 -3.76 -3.59
C VAL A 95 -16.93 -2.70 -2.89
N ASP A 96 -16.51 -1.43 -2.96
CA ASP A 96 -17.21 -0.30 -2.38
C ASP A 96 -17.75 0.63 -3.47
N HIS A 97 -18.97 0.38 -3.90
CA HIS A 97 -19.65 1.16 -4.93
C HIS A 97 -20.04 2.59 -4.51
N LYS A 98 -19.85 2.95 -3.22
CA LYS A 98 -20.09 4.33 -2.77
C LYS A 98 -18.93 5.24 -3.14
N THR A 99 -17.71 4.72 -3.03
CA THR A 99 -16.49 5.49 -3.26
C THR A 99 -15.74 5.06 -4.51
N ASN A 100 -15.93 3.82 -4.99
CA ASN A 100 -15.12 3.12 -6.00
C ASN A 100 -13.63 3.03 -5.64
N ALA A 101 -13.27 3.30 -4.38
CA ALA A 101 -11.87 3.37 -3.94
C ALA A 101 -11.34 2.04 -3.40
N ARG A 102 -12.19 1.01 -3.27
CA ARG A 102 -11.80 -0.33 -2.83
C ARG A 102 -12.18 -1.33 -3.90
N LEU A 103 -11.17 -2.03 -4.40
CA LEU A 103 -11.33 -3.02 -5.45
C LEU A 103 -10.70 -4.35 -5.02
N THR A 104 -11.17 -5.43 -5.63
CA THR A 104 -10.49 -6.73 -5.61
C THR A 104 -9.88 -6.97 -6.98
N VAL A 105 -8.56 -7.10 -7.03
CA VAL A 105 -7.81 -7.47 -8.24
C VAL A 105 -7.52 -8.97 -8.19
N VAL A 106 -7.86 -9.66 -9.27
CA VAL A 106 -7.57 -11.07 -9.49
C VAL A 106 -6.82 -11.20 -10.81
N PHE A 107 -5.65 -11.83 -10.79
CA PHE A 107 -4.86 -12.09 -11.99
C PHE A 107 -5.10 -13.48 -12.54
N ASP A 108 -4.95 -13.66 -13.86
CA ASP A 108 -5.28 -14.89 -14.60
C ASP A 108 -4.30 -16.05 -14.34
N ASN A 109 -3.20 -15.79 -13.63
CA ASN A 109 -2.20 -16.78 -13.32
C ASN A 109 -2.28 -17.29 -11.86
N PHE A 110 -1.38 -18.24 -11.49
CA PHE A 110 -1.28 -18.83 -10.15
C PHE A 110 -1.25 -17.78 -8.99
N PHE A 111 -0.85 -16.54 -9.25
CA PHE A 111 -0.82 -15.45 -8.29
C PHE A 111 -2.22 -15.00 -7.82
N ALA A 112 -3.28 -15.31 -8.55
CA ALA A 112 -4.65 -15.03 -8.14
C ALA A 112 -5.01 -15.58 -6.75
N ARG A 113 -4.37 -16.68 -6.34
CA ARG A 113 -4.60 -17.32 -5.04
C ARG A 113 -3.90 -16.61 -3.86
N LEU A 114 -2.93 -15.76 -4.15
CA LEU A 114 -2.05 -15.16 -3.12
C LEU A 114 -2.59 -13.86 -2.55
N PHE A 115 -3.36 -13.14 -3.33
CA PHE A 115 -3.99 -11.90 -2.85
C PHE A 115 -5.27 -12.16 -2.04
N GLY A 116 -5.73 -13.40 -1.94
CA GLY A 116 -6.95 -13.79 -1.25
C GLY A 116 -8.16 -12.97 -1.71
N SER A 117 -9.30 -13.57 -1.89
CA SER A 117 -10.56 -12.85 -2.08
C SER A 117 -11.01 -12.24 -0.74
N SER A 118 -10.36 -11.15 -0.32
CA SER A 118 -10.81 -10.40 0.84
C SER A 118 -12.14 -9.74 0.52
N ARG A 119 -13.16 -9.92 1.36
CA ARG A 119 -14.43 -9.19 1.27
C ARG A 119 -14.25 -7.67 1.34
N GLN A 120 -13.10 -7.19 1.79
CA GLN A 120 -12.76 -5.78 1.90
C GLN A 120 -11.99 -5.25 0.68
N GLY A 121 -11.65 -6.12 -0.29
CA GLY A 121 -10.75 -5.81 -1.39
C GLY A 121 -9.28 -5.91 -1.02
N ASN A 122 -8.43 -5.98 -2.04
CA ASN A 122 -6.97 -6.08 -1.92
C ASN A 122 -6.23 -4.93 -2.63
N TYR A 123 -6.99 -3.95 -3.13
CA TYR A 123 -6.50 -2.78 -3.84
C TYR A 123 -7.28 -1.55 -3.37
N TRP A 124 -6.69 -0.77 -2.48
CA TRP A 124 -7.31 0.40 -1.88
C TRP A 124 -6.61 1.67 -2.37
N ILE A 125 -7.36 2.59 -2.97
CA ILE A 125 -6.85 3.89 -3.38
C ILE A 125 -6.90 4.81 -2.15
N LEU A 126 -5.71 5.05 -1.58
CA LEU A 126 -5.53 5.70 -0.28
C LEU A 126 -5.32 7.21 -0.42
N ASP A 127 -4.66 7.61 -1.49
CA ASP A 127 -4.49 9.01 -1.89
C ASP A 127 -4.56 9.11 -3.42
N LEU A 128 -5.15 10.18 -3.91
CA LEU A 128 -5.32 10.43 -5.33
C LEU A 128 -5.34 11.95 -5.56
N ASP A 129 -4.45 12.41 -6.42
CA ASP A 129 -4.40 13.81 -6.82
C ASP A 129 -5.68 14.21 -7.58
N PRO A 130 -6.23 15.42 -7.39
CA PRO A 130 -7.49 15.84 -8.02
C PRO A 130 -7.47 15.76 -9.56
N ASP A 131 -6.29 15.89 -10.17
CA ASP A 131 -6.10 15.76 -11.62
C ASP A 131 -5.78 14.33 -12.06
N TYR A 132 -5.77 13.36 -11.11
CA TYR A 132 -5.47 11.95 -11.35
C TYR A 132 -4.06 11.72 -11.92
N ARG A 133 -3.07 12.52 -11.49
CA ARG A 133 -1.68 12.42 -11.95
C ARG A 133 -0.85 11.46 -11.10
N VAL A 134 -1.12 11.41 -9.80
CA VAL A 134 -0.41 10.56 -8.85
C VAL A 134 -1.40 9.88 -7.90
N ALA A 135 -1.06 8.68 -7.44
CA ALA A 135 -1.87 7.92 -6.50
C ALA A 135 -1.00 7.13 -5.51
N VAL A 136 -1.51 6.94 -4.29
CA VAL A 136 -1.00 5.97 -3.34
C VAL A 136 -2.02 4.86 -3.21
N VAL A 137 -1.58 3.64 -3.47
CA VAL A 137 -2.42 2.45 -3.42
C VAL A 137 -1.82 1.46 -2.43
N GLY A 138 -2.66 0.75 -1.67
CA GLY A 138 -2.16 -0.25 -0.75
C GLY A 138 -3.19 -1.31 -0.39
N THR A 139 -2.75 -2.28 0.41
CA THR A 139 -3.61 -3.31 0.97
C THR A 139 -4.08 -2.93 2.38
N PRO A 140 -5.28 -3.41 2.82
CA PRO A 140 -5.83 -3.05 4.13
C PRO A 140 -4.95 -3.50 5.32
N ASP A 141 -4.14 -4.55 5.14
CA ASP A 141 -3.19 -5.04 6.14
C ASP A 141 -1.85 -4.28 6.17
N ARG A 142 -1.69 -3.28 5.28
CA ARG A 142 -0.48 -2.47 5.10
C ARG A 142 0.78 -3.25 4.70
N ARG A 143 0.61 -4.45 4.17
CA ARG A 143 1.74 -5.27 3.70
C ARG A 143 2.28 -4.82 2.35
N TYR A 144 1.41 -4.30 1.49
CA TYR A 144 1.75 -3.87 0.13
C TYR A 144 1.33 -2.43 -0.08
N LEU A 145 2.18 -1.68 -0.76
CA LEU A 145 1.97 -0.28 -1.14
C LEU A 145 2.61 -0.04 -2.48
N TRP A 146 1.96 0.79 -3.29
CA TRP A 146 2.49 1.34 -4.54
C TRP A 146 2.28 2.85 -4.56
N ILE A 147 3.31 3.57 -5.02
CA ILE A 147 3.23 4.97 -5.43
C ILE A 147 3.19 4.97 -6.94
N LEU A 148 2.10 5.46 -7.50
CA LEU A 148 1.82 5.44 -8.93
C LEU A 148 1.81 6.86 -9.50
N SER A 149 2.21 6.99 -10.79
CA SER A 149 2.18 8.25 -11.52
C SER A 149 1.76 8.05 -12.98
N ARG A 150 1.15 9.08 -13.58
CA ARG A 150 0.88 9.13 -15.03
C ARG A 150 2.15 9.35 -15.84
N THR A 151 3.19 9.85 -15.23
CA THR A 151 4.50 10.04 -15.85
C THR A 151 5.50 9.02 -15.31
N PRO A 152 6.47 8.56 -16.12
CA PRO A 152 7.43 7.55 -15.68
C PRO A 152 8.39 8.03 -14.58
N ARG A 153 8.40 9.31 -14.30
CA ARG A 153 9.24 9.93 -13.23
C ARG A 153 8.42 10.95 -12.47
N LEU A 154 8.73 11.11 -11.19
CA LEU A 154 8.23 12.21 -10.35
C LEU A 154 9.41 13.11 -9.95
N ASP A 155 9.10 14.39 -9.73
CA ASP A 155 10.01 15.28 -9.01
C ASP A 155 10.13 14.86 -7.53
N GLU A 156 11.25 15.16 -6.94
CA GLU A 156 11.56 14.73 -5.57
C GLU A 156 10.59 15.30 -4.53
N PRO A 157 10.19 16.59 -4.57
CA PRO A 157 9.22 17.11 -3.62
C PRO A 157 7.87 16.39 -3.65
N THR A 158 7.36 16.05 -4.84
CA THR A 158 6.11 15.28 -4.99
C THR A 158 6.29 13.86 -4.43
N TYR A 159 7.41 13.20 -4.73
CA TYR A 159 7.70 11.88 -4.19
C TYR A 159 7.75 11.88 -2.65
N GLU A 160 8.49 12.79 -2.05
CA GLU A 160 8.59 12.91 -0.58
C GLU A 160 7.23 13.18 0.09
N LEU A 161 6.38 14.01 -0.55
CA LEU A 161 5.02 14.24 -0.06
C LEU A 161 4.21 12.93 -0.02
N LEU A 162 4.27 12.10 -1.07
CA LEU A 162 3.54 10.83 -1.13
C LEU A 162 4.10 9.81 -0.12
N VAL A 163 5.42 9.77 0.08
CA VAL A 163 6.07 8.95 1.12
C VAL A 163 5.61 9.38 2.51
N LYS A 164 5.55 10.69 2.78
CA LYS A 164 5.04 11.22 4.05
C LYS A 164 3.58 10.84 4.29
N LYS A 165 2.74 10.90 3.26
CA LYS A 165 1.34 10.44 3.34
C LYS A 165 1.27 8.94 3.67
N ALA A 166 2.05 8.10 2.97
CA ALA A 166 2.11 6.66 3.23
C ALA A 166 2.60 6.35 4.67
N LEU A 167 3.58 7.09 5.17
CA LEU A 167 4.04 6.99 6.56
C LEU A 167 2.91 7.33 7.54
N GLY A 168 2.19 8.42 7.31
CA GLY A 168 1.03 8.83 8.13
C GLY A 168 -0.10 7.80 8.14
N LEU A 169 -0.23 7.01 7.07
CA LEU A 169 -1.16 5.89 6.98
C LEU A 169 -0.62 4.61 7.64
N GLY A 170 0.60 4.63 8.21
CA GLY A 170 1.21 3.53 8.96
C GLY A 170 1.90 2.46 8.11
N PHE A 171 2.28 2.78 6.87
CA PHE A 171 3.09 1.88 6.03
C PHE A 171 4.58 1.96 6.39
N PRO A 172 5.35 0.85 6.29
CA PRO A 172 6.78 0.80 6.59
C PRO A 172 7.60 1.41 5.44
N VAL A 173 7.53 2.73 5.25
CA VAL A 173 8.12 3.45 4.10
C VAL A 173 9.65 3.38 4.03
N VAL A 174 10.32 2.98 5.11
CA VAL A 174 11.77 2.73 5.12
C VAL A 174 12.17 1.62 4.16
N ASP A 175 11.25 0.69 3.88
CA ASP A 175 11.47 -0.45 2.99
C ASP A 175 11.09 -0.16 1.52
N LEU A 176 10.69 1.08 1.18
CA LEU A 176 10.28 1.42 -0.18
C LEU A 176 11.41 1.21 -1.19
N ILE A 177 11.10 0.46 -2.23
CA ILE A 177 11.95 0.24 -3.40
C ILE A 177 11.51 1.21 -4.50
N ARG A 178 12.40 2.10 -4.94
CA ARG A 178 12.13 2.98 -6.09
C ARG A 178 12.36 2.25 -7.40
N ALA A 179 11.48 2.48 -8.38
CA ALA A 179 11.63 1.94 -9.72
C ALA A 179 12.92 2.46 -10.37
N ARG A 180 13.70 1.55 -10.95
CA ARG A 180 14.93 1.86 -11.68
C ARG A 180 14.64 1.83 -13.19
N ARG A 181 14.22 2.96 -13.73
CA ARG A 181 13.95 3.03 -15.18
C ARG A 181 15.26 3.09 -15.96
N THR A 182 15.46 2.09 -16.78
CA THR A 182 16.64 1.92 -17.63
C THR A 182 16.47 2.60 -18.99
N SER A 183 15.25 2.92 -19.40
CA SER A 183 14.98 3.60 -20.67
C SER A 183 14.90 5.12 -20.49
N PRO A 184 15.44 5.92 -21.44
CA PRO A 184 15.14 7.35 -21.53
C PRO A 184 13.64 7.58 -21.72
N PRO A 185 13.13 8.77 -21.37
CA PRO A 185 11.72 9.13 -21.49
C PRO A 185 11.22 9.09 -22.92
#